data_9b6ba231ac0fc28e31ae073b04f8d8ba
#
_entry.id   9b6ba231ac0fc28e31ae073b04f8d8ba
#
_cell.length_a   1.000
_cell.length_b   1.000
_cell.length_c   1.000
_cell.angle_alpha   90.00
_cell.angle_beta   90.00
_cell.angle_gamma   90.00
#
_symmetry.space_group_name_H-M   'P 1'
#
loop_
_entity.id
_entity.type
_entity.pdbx_description
1 polymer ?
#
loop_
_entity_poly.entity_id
_entity_poly.type
_entity_poly.pdbx_seq_one_letter_code
_entity_poly.pdbx_strand_id
1 'polypeptide(L)'
;MLNIATQESWKNDKGDYETRTEWHRVYAWSNLSKFARTLQTGQLVTIEGALRYREVTDEIEGTTFKHRIAEIHAISMKRLSKIEAADAPSHGADDE
;
A
#
# COMPACT_ATOMS: atom_id res chain seq x y z
N MET A 1 8.02 1.34 8.37
CA MET A 1 6.99 1.86 7.46
C MET A 1 7.03 1.09 6.14
N LEU A 2 5.87 0.82 5.59
CA LEU A 2 5.74 0.11 4.33
C LEU A 2 5.11 1.02 3.29
N ASN A 3 5.54 0.87 2.05
CA ASN A 3 4.86 1.52 0.93
C ASN A 3 4.03 0.45 0.23
N ILE A 4 2.73 0.63 0.27
CA ILE A 4 1.79 -0.35 -0.26
C ILE A 4 1.06 0.28 -1.43
N ALA A 5 1.00 -0.44 -2.54
CA ALA A 5 0.31 0.03 -3.73
C ALA A 5 -1.05 -0.62 -3.84
N THR A 6 -2.05 0.19 -4.12
CA THR A 6 -3.35 -0.33 -4.51
C THR A 6 -3.61 0.07 -5.94
N GLN A 7 -4.33 -0.77 -6.65
CA GLN A 7 -4.65 -0.52 -8.04
C GLN A 7 -6.14 -0.65 -8.28
N GLU A 8 -6.64 0.25 -9.10
CA GLU A 8 -8.01 0.20 -9.56
C GLU A 8 -8.00 0.15 -11.08
N SER A 9 -8.89 -0.62 -11.63
CA SER A 9 -9.06 -0.67 -13.08
C SER A 9 -10.52 -0.45 -13.39
N TRP A 10 -10.79 0.33 -14.41
CA TRP A 10 -12.16 0.57 -14.83
C TRP A 10 -12.20 0.75 -16.34
N LYS A 11 -13.38 0.61 -16.88
CA LYS A 11 -13.59 0.74 -18.31
C LYS A 11 -14.02 2.16 -18.60
N ASN A 12 -13.31 2.83 -19.50
CA ASN A 12 -13.66 4.21 -19.84
C ASN A 12 -14.73 4.25 -20.92
N ASP A 13 -15.10 5.45 -21.33
CA ASP A 13 -16.17 5.65 -22.30
C ASP A 13 -15.84 5.06 -23.66
N LYS A 14 -14.57 4.89 -23.96
CA LYS A 14 -14.16 4.35 -25.25
C LYS A 14 -14.05 2.84 -25.23
N GLY A 15 -14.37 2.21 -24.11
CA GLY A 15 -14.28 0.77 -23.99
C GLY A 15 -12.91 0.24 -23.61
N ASP A 16 -11.97 1.12 -23.35
CA ASP A 16 -10.62 0.74 -22.92
C ASP A 16 -10.55 0.72 -21.42
N TYR A 17 -9.65 -0.11 -20.90
CA TYR A 17 -9.41 -0.15 -19.45
C TYR A 17 -8.36 0.86 -19.05
N GLU A 18 -8.63 1.55 -17.98
CA GLU A 18 -7.66 2.44 -17.36
C GLU A 18 -7.32 1.91 -16.00
N THR A 19 -6.09 2.13 -15.59
CA THR A 19 -5.60 1.65 -14.31
C THR A 19 -4.99 2.82 -13.55
N ARG A 20 -5.29 2.89 -12.27
CA ARG A 20 -4.68 3.87 -11.40
C ARG A 20 -4.04 3.18 -10.23
N THR A 21 -2.81 3.57 -9.93
CA THR A 21 -2.06 3.05 -8.80
C THR A 21 -1.89 4.15 -7.79
N GLU A 22 -2.18 3.83 -6.54
CA GLU A 22 -1.94 4.76 -5.45
C GLU A 22 -1.02 4.12 -4.44
N TRP A 23 -0.12 4.92 -3.90
CA TRP A 23 0.84 4.46 -2.91
C TRP A 23 0.44 4.96 -1.54
N HIS A 24 0.47 4.05 -0.58
CA HIS A 24 0.05 4.35 0.79
C HIS A 24 1.20 4.11 1.73
N ARG A 25 1.33 4.98 2.71
CA ARG A 25 2.27 4.79 3.80
C ARG A 25 1.56 4.01 4.89
N VAL A 26 2.11 2.86 5.23
CA VAL A 26 1.51 1.98 6.22
C VAL A 26 2.51 1.78 7.33
N TYR A 27 2.05 2.03 8.54
CA TYR A 27 2.87 1.85 9.74
C TYR A 27 2.40 0.63 10.49
N ALA A 28 3.35 -0.20 10.89
CA ALA A 28 3.07 -1.40 11.65
C ALA A 28 3.88 -1.35 12.93
N TRP A 29 3.26 -1.76 14.02
CA TRP A 29 3.86 -1.70 15.34
C TRP A 29 3.89 -3.08 15.98
N SER A 30 4.82 -3.26 16.92
CA SER A 30 4.91 -4.48 17.72
C SER A 30 4.97 -5.73 16.86
N ASN A 31 4.07 -6.68 17.11
CA ASN A 31 4.07 -7.95 16.37
C ASN A 31 3.83 -7.76 14.89
N LEU A 32 3.04 -6.77 14.52
CA LEU A 32 2.83 -6.50 13.10
C LEU A 32 4.10 -6.02 12.43
N SER A 33 4.93 -5.30 13.16
CA SER A 33 6.20 -4.86 12.64
C SER A 33 7.08 -6.06 12.30
N LYS A 34 7.07 -7.07 13.14
CA LYS A 34 7.85 -8.28 12.88
C LYS A 34 7.33 -9.01 11.65
N PHE A 35 6.01 -9.10 11.52
CA PHE A 35 5.43 -9.72 10.35
C PHE A 35 5.77 -8.93 9.10
N ALA A 36 5.71 -7.61 9.18
CA ALA A 36 5.97 -6.74 8.03
C ALA A 36 7.37 -6.94 7.49
N ARG A 37 8.32 -7.25 8.35
CA ARG A 37 9.70 -7.47 7.91
C ARG A 37 9.86 -8.72 7.08
N THR A 38 8.90 -9.63 7.14
CA THR A 38 8.95 -10.85 6.34
C THR A 38 8.36 -10.65 4.96
N LEU A 39 7.74 -9.52 4.72
CA LEU A 39 7.12 -9.23 3.44
C LEU A 39 8.17 -8.77 2.45
N GLN A 40 7.96 -9.14 1.19
CA GLN A 40 8.89 -8.78 0.13
C GLN A 40 8.12 -8.06 -0.96
N THR A 41 8.84 -7.23 -1.68
CA THR A 41 8.25 -6.50 -2.79
C THR A 41 7.64 -7.48 -3.78
N GLY A 42 6.43 -7.18 -4.21
CA GLY A 42 5.72 -8.01 -5.16
C GLY A 42 4.72 -8.95 -4.53
N GLN A 43 4.71 -9.07 -3.22
CA GLN A 43 3.72 -9.91 -2.55
C GLN A 43 2.39 -9.19 -2.43
N LEU A 44 1.32 -9.95 -2.53
CA LEU A 44 -0.03 -9.43 -2.36
C LEU A 44 -0.43 -9.59 -0.90
N VAL A 45 -0.89 -8.50 -0.29
CA VAL A 45 -1.25 -8.51 1.12
C VAL A 45 -2.58 -7.80 1.32
N THR A 46 -3.28 -8.18 2.40
CA THR A 46 -4.41 -7.41 2.88
C THR A 46 -3.97 -6.70 4.15
N ILE A 47 -4.41 -5.46 4.29
CA ILE A 47 -4.11 -4.68 5.47
C ILE A 47 -5.39 -4.02 5.93
N GLU A 48 -5.69 -4.20 7.19
CA GLU A 48 -6.78 -3.50 7.83
C GLU A 48 -6.17 -2.51 8.80
N GLY A 49 -6.60 -1.27 8.73
CA GLY A 49 -6.01 -0.26 9.59
C GLY A 49 -6.84 0.99 9.66
N ALA A 50 -6.34 1.94 10.42
CA ALA A 50 -6.99 3.23 10.60
C ALA A 50 -6.26 4.27 9.79
N LEU A 51 -7.02 5.09 9.08
CA LEU A 51 -6.46 6.22 8.37
C LEU A 51 -6.25 7.36 9.36
N ARG A 52 -5.05 7.89 9.37
CA ARG A 52 -4.69 8.99 10.25
C ARG A 52 -3.98 10.05 9.46
N TYR A 53 -4.11 11.27 9.93
CA TYR A 53 -3.45 12.41 9.33
C TYR A 53 -2.45 12.97 10.31
N ARG A 54 -1.27 13.30 9.79
CA ARG A 54 -0.23 13.95 10.58
C ARG A 54 0.02 15.31 9.96
N GLU A 55 0.05 16.33 10.80
CA GLU A 55 0.33 17.68 10.33
C GLU A 55 1.83 17.90 10.35
N VAL A 56 2.34 18.43 9.25
CA VAL A 56 3.76 18.70 9.10
C VAL A 56 3.91 20.18 8.77
N THR A 57 4.88 20.79 9.41
CA THR A 57 5.19 22.19 9.18
C THR A 57 6.56 22.27 8.51
N ASP A 58 6.61 22.88 7.36
CA ASP A 58 7.87 23.12 6.65
C ASP A 58 8.08 24.62 6.54
N GLU A 59 9.35 25.02 6.58
CA GLU A 59 9.71 26.40 6.40
C GLU A 59 10.61 26.51 5.19
N ILE A 60 10.22 27.33 4.24
CA ILE A 60 10.98 27.57 3.03
C ILE A 60 11.12 29.07 2.87
N GLU A 61 12.36 29.54 2.89
CA GLU A 61 12.68 30.97 2.69
C GLU A 61 11.89 31.86 3.62
N GLY A 62 11.77 31.46 4.87
CA GLY A 62 11.08 32.27 5.87
C GLY A 62 9.59 32.14 5.84
N THR A 63 9.04 31.36 4.94
CA THR A 63 7.60 31.15 4.87
C THR A 63 7.27 29.78 5.43
N THR A 64 6.28 29.73 6.30
CA THR A 64 5.88 28.51 6.95
C THR A 64 4.70 27.91 6.20
N PHE A 65 4.82 26.62 5.86
CA PHE A 65 3.76 25.87 5.20
C PHE A 65 3.33 24.73 6.10
N LYS A 66 2.03 24.55 6.21
CA LYS A 66 1.46 23.43 6.92
C LYS A 66 0.78 22.52 5.92
N HIS A 67 1.03 21.23 6.03
CA HIS A 67 0.32 20.27 5.21
C HIS A 67 0.08 19.01 6.01
N ARG A 68 -0.84 18.20 5.52
CA ARG A 68 -1.23 16.97 6.18
C ARG A 68 -0.76 15.80 5.36
N ILE A 69 -0.24 14.80 6.07
CA ILE A 69 0.21 13.57 5.45
C ILE A 69 -0.72 12.46 5.92
N ALA A 70 -1.29 11.75 4.96
CA ALA A 70 -2.16 10.63 5.27
C ALA A 70 -1.33 9.39 5.51
N GLU A 71 -1.64 8.68 6.58
CA GLU A 71 -0.96 7.46 6.96
C GLU A 71 -1.97 6.41 7.33
N ILE A 72 -1.63 5.16 7.11
CA ILE A 72 -2.46 4.06 7.56
C ILE A 72 -1.73 3.36 8.69
N HIS A 73 -2.38 3.27 9.84
CA HIS A 73 -1.82 2.55 10.98
C HIS A 73 -2.46 1.16 10.99
N ALA A 74 -1.65 0.16 10.73
CA ALA A 74 -2.15 -1.19 10.53
C ALA A 74 -2.65 -1.78 11.84
N ILE A 75 -3.78 -2.44 11.76
CA ILE A 75 -4.35 -3.20 12.86
C ILE A 75 -4.14 -4.68 12.60
N SER A 76 -4.21 -5.07 11.35
CA SER A 76 -4.11 -6.46 10.95
C SER A 76 -3.51 -6.54 9.56
N MET A 77 -2.69 -7.56 9.34
CA MET A 77 -2.07 -7.81 8.05
C MET A 77 -2.14 -9.29 7.72
N LYS A 78 -2.30 -9.58 6.45
CA LYS A 78 -2.36 -10.96 6.01
C LYS A 78 -1.71 -11.07 4.63
N ARG A 79 -0.84 -12.06 4.49
CA ARG A 79 -0.22 -12.32 3.20
C ARG A 79 -1.15 -13.19 2.38
N LEU A 80 -1.43 -12.77 1.16
CA LEU A 80 -2.35 -13.49 0.29
C LEU A 80 -1.62 -14.32 -0.76
N SER A 81 -0.37 -13.98 -1.06
CA SER A 81 0.35 -14.71 -2.09
C SER A 81 1.81 -14.76 -1.77
N LYS A 82 2.49 -15.75 -2.36
CA LYS A 82 3.94 -15.77 -2.37
C LYS A 82 4.43 -14.74 -3.38
N ILE A 83 5.72 -14.47 -3.34
CA ILE A 83 6.32 -13.66 -4.38
C ILE A 83 6.16 -14.42 -5.68
N GLU A 84 5.64 -13.73 -6.68
CA GLU A 84 5.47 -14.34 -7.98
C GLU A 84 6.61 -13.97 -8.88
N ALA A 85 6.96 -14.88 -9.75
CA ALA A 85 7.85 -14.54 -10.83
C ALA A 85 7.16 -13.48 -11.67
N ALA A 86 7.95 -12.64 -12.30
CA ALA A 86 7.43 -11.47 -12.94
C ALA A 86 6.29 -11.73 -13.89
N ASP A 87 6.23 -12.90 -14.43
CA ASP A 87 5.21 -13.23 -15.38
C ASP A 87 4.38 -14.41 -14.94
N ALA A 88 4.46 -14.77 -13.71
CA ALA A 88 3.74 -15.92 -13.25
C ALA A 88 2.27 -15.70 -13.48
N PRO A 89 1.67 -16.56 -14.24
CA PRO A 89 0.23 -16.46 -14.37
C PRO A 89 -0.32 -16.98 -13.11
N SER A 90 -1.06 -16.45 -12.70
CA SER A 90 -1.55 -17.00 -11.56
C SER A 90 -2.49 -18.06 -11.80
N HIS A 91 -2.35 -18.68 -11.92
CA HIS A 91 -3.14 -19.30 -11.96
C HIS A 91 -3.48 -19.79 -11.09
N GLY A 92 -3.71 -19.71 -11.09
CA GLY A 92 -4.02 -19.93 -10.38
C GLY A 92 -4.27 -20.83 -9.60
N ALA A 93 -4.27 -21.31 -9.50
CA ALA A 93 -4.54 -22.03 -8.89
C ALA A 93 -4.01 -22.63 -7.98
N ASP A 94 -3.61 -22.75 -8.02
CA ASP A 94 -3.13 -23.12 -7.44
C ASP A 94 -3.10 -23.16 -6.32
N ASP A 95 -3.25 -23.31 -6.11
CA ASP A 95 -3.11 -23.18 -5.30
C ASP A 95 -3.43 -23.52 -4.32
N GLU A 96 -3.66 -23.86 -4.26
CA GLU A 96 -3.90 -23.86 -3.57
C GLU A 96 -3.83 -24.16 -3.00
#